data_56673ac93804c5593b7cd79aad7fe1b7
#
_entry.id   56673ac93804c5593b7cd79aad7fe1b7
#
_cell.length_a   1.000
_cell.length_b   1.000
_cell.length_c   1.000
_cell.angle_alpha   90.00
_cell.angle_beta   90.00
_cell.angle_gamma   90.00
#
_symmetry.space_group_name_H-M   'P 1'
#
loop_
_entity.id
_entity.type
_entity.pdbx_description
1 polymer ?
#
loop_
_entity_poly.entity_id
_entity_poly.type
_entity_poly.pdbx_seq_one_letter_code
_entity_poly.pdbx_strand_id
1 'polypeptide(L)'
;MAAAWQFVMALLASPGLSVLVATQRHADVAAEVIAELPHLAGNLLHDAHTAILMREHGVRRICTRDTDFNQFPFVEVIDPIRITRSA
;
A
#
# COMPACT_ATOMS: atom_id res chain seq x y z
N MET A 1 20.50 9.56 -13.17
CA MET A 1 20.06 8.15 -13.03
C MET A 1 20.85 7.37 -11.99
N ALA A 2 22.19 7.46 -11.99
CA ALA A 2 22.99 6.72 -11.01
C ALA A 2 22.67 7.11 -9.57
N ALA A 3 22.46 8.41 -9.32
CA ALA A 3 22.14 8.89 -7.96
C ALA A 3 20.78 8.37 -7.49
N ALA A 4 19.78 8.32 -8.36
CA ALA A 4 18.47 7.80 -8.02
C ALA A 4 18.52 6.29 -7.72
N TRP A 5 19.29 5.56 -8.51
CA TRP A 5 19.47 4.13 -8.29
C TRP A 5 20.19 3.84 -6.96
N GLN A 6 21.22 4.62 -6.66
CA GLN A 6 21.95 4.50 -5.40
C GLN A 6 21.02 4.76 -4.20
N PHE A 7 20.12 5.74 -4.32
CA PHE A 7 19.15 6.04 -3.29
C PHE A 7 18.21 4.84 -3.05
N VAL A 8 17.70 4.23 -4.13
CA VAL A 8 16.84 3.05 -4.02
C VAL A 8 17.59 1.90 -3.36
N MET A 9 18.83 1.65 -3.76
CA MET A 9 19.64 0.59 -3.18
C MET A 9 19.89 0.81 -1.70
N ALA A 10 20.13 2.07 -1.31
CA ALA A 10 20.33 2.41 0.10
C ALA A 10 19.05 2.17 0.92
N LEU A 11 17.88 2.52 0.35
CA LEU A 11 16.60 2.24 1.00
C LEU A 11 16.39 0.74 1.22
N LEU A 12 16.64 -0.06 0.18
CA LEU A 12 16.44 -1.50 0.24
C LEU A 12 17.40 -2.17 1.25
N ALA A 13 18.55 -1.56 1.48
CA ALA A 13 19.52 -2.05 2.44
C ALA A 13 19.29 -1.54 3.86
N SER A 14 18.37 -0.60 4.06
CA SER A 14 18.13 0.01 5.37
C SER A 14 17.54 -0.97 6.37
N PRO A 15 18.06 -0.98 7.61
CA PRO A 15 17.43 -1.78 8.68
C PRO A 15 16.01 -1.31 8.94
N GLY A 16 15.11 -2.24 9.15
CA GLY A 16 13.72 -1.92 9.42
C GLY A 16 12.85 -1.67 8.20
N LEU A 17 13.44 -1.68 6.99
CA LEU A 17 12.67 -1.61 5.76
C LEU A 17 12.44 -3.02 5.23
N SER A 18 11.20 -3.32 4.85
CA SER A 18 10.85 -4.58 4.22
C SER A 18 10.09 -4.32 2.94
N VAL A 19 10.33 -5.14 1.93
CA VAL A 19 9.57 -5.10 0.68
C VAL A 19 8.46 -6.15 0.79
N LEU A 20 7.21 -5.73 0.60
CA LEU A 20 6.07 -6.64 0.63
C LEU A 20 5.94 -7.36 -0.69
N VAL A 21 5.89 -8.67 -0.64
CA VAL A 21 5.68 -9.51 -1.82
C VAL A 21 4.50 -10.45 -1.58
N ALA A 22 3.91 -10.94 -2.68
CA ALA A 22 2.82 -11.88 -2.59
C ALA A 22 3.26 -13.16 -1.88
N THR A 23 2.41 -13.65 -0.99
CA THR A 23 2.62 -14.91 -0.26
C THR A 23 1.75 -16.01 -0.84
N GLN A 24 1.78 -17.19 -0.24
CA GLN A 24 0.90 -18.29 -0.63
C GLN A 24 -0.58 -17.95 -0.42
N ARG A 25 -0.87 -16.99 0.47
CA ARG A 25 -2.24 -16.55 0.75
C ARG A 25 -2.74 -15.47 -0.18
N HIS A 26 -1.91 -15.01 -1.12
CA HIS A 26 -2.24 -13.85 -1.94
C HIS A 26 -3.56 -13.99 -2.69
N ALA A 27 -3.77 -15.14 -3.33
CA ALA A 27 -5.00 -15.37 -4.10
C ALA A 27 -6.24 -15.35 -3.20
N ASP A 28 -6.16 -15.95 -2.02
CA ASP A 28 -7.29 -15.99 -1.09
C ASP A 28 -7.61 -14.59 -0.56
N VAL A 29 -6.58 -13.83 -0.18
CA VAL A 29 -6.78 -12.46 0.32
C VAL A 29 -7.32 -11.57 -0.79
N ALA A 30 -6.82 -11.71 -2.01
CA ALA A 30 -7.33 -10.97 -3.16
C ALA A 30 -8.81 -11.26 -3.38
N ALA A 31 -9.23 -12.52 -3.31
CA ALA A 31 -10.62 -12.89 -3.45
C ALA A 31 -11.49 -12.27 -2.36
N GLU A 32 -11.01 -12.25 -1.11
CA GLU A 32 -11.73 -11.61 -0.01
C GLU A 32 -11.92 -10.12 -0.24
N VAL A 33 -10.86 -9.42 -0.63
CA VAL A 33 -10.90 -7.97 -0.85
C VAL A 33 -11.85 -7.63 -2.01
N ILE A 34 -11.77 -8.37 -3.11
CA ILE A 34 -12.62 -8.14 -4.27
C ILE A 34 -14.09 -8.38 -3.91
N ALA A 35 -14.39 -9.41 -3.11
CA ALA A 35 -15.74 -9.68 -2.66
C ALA A 35 -16.30 -8.59 -1.77
N GLU A 36 -15.45 -7.97 -0.93
CA GLU A 36 -15.86 -6.89 -0.04
C GLU A 36 -16.09 -5.57 -0.80
N LEU A 37 -15.54 -5.43 -2.00
CA LEU A 37 -15.54 -4.18 -2.75
C LEU A 37 -16.08 -4.39 -4.16
N PRO A 38 -17.39 -4.67 -4.29
CA PRO A 38 -17.98 -5.02 -5.59
C PRO A 38 -17.95 -3.88 -6.61
N HIS A 39 -17.63 -2.64 -6.17
CA HIS A 39 -17.55 -1.48 -7.05
C HIS A 39 -16.16 -1.21 -7.58
N LEU A 40 -15.19 -2.08 -7.29
CA LEU A 40 -13.85 -1.94 -7.83
C LEU A 40 -13.88 -2.04 -9.34
N ALA A 41 -13.34 -1.03 -10.01
CA ALA A 41 -13.23 -1.00 -11.46
C ALA A 41 -12.17 0.00 -11.90
N GLY A 42 -11.62 -0.19 -13.09
CA GLY A 42 -10.75 0.78 -13.73
C GLY A 42 -9.48 1.05 -12.94
N ASN A 43 -9.26 2.32 -12.64
CA ASN A 43 -8.02 2.78 -12.01
C ASN A 43 -7.80 2.23 -10.60
N LEU A 44 -8.86 1.79 -9.93
CA LEU A 44 -8.75 1.24 -8.59
C LEU A 44 -8.08 -0.13 -8.55
N LEU A 45 -7.91 -0.79 -9.69
CA LEU A 45 -7.28 -2.11 -9.72
C LEU A 45 -5.82 -2.07 -9.25
N HIS A 46 -5.08 -1.03 -9.60
CA HIS A 46 -3.70 -0.88 -9.12
C HIS A 46 -3.65 -0.64 -7.63
N ASP A 47 -4.54 0.21 -7.14
CA ASP A 47 -4.62 0.51 -5.71
C ASP A 47 -5.10 -0.72 -4.94
N ALA A 48 -5.98 -1.53 -5.56
CA ALA A 48 -6.43 -2.77 -4.97
C ALA A 48 -5.28 -3.75 -4.76
N HIS A 49 -4.35 -3.84 -5.70
CA HIS A 49 -3.18 -4.70 -5.56
C HIS A 49 -2.36 -4.29 -4.32
N THR A 50 -2.12 -3.01 -4.16
CA THR A 50 -1.42 -2.49 -2.98
C THR A 50 -2.18 -2.80 -1.70
N ALA A 51 -3.49 -2.55 -1.69
CA ALA A 51 -4.33 -2.81 -0.52
C ALA A 51 -4.37 -4.30 -0.16
N ILE A 52 -4.39 -5.18 -1.17
CA ILE A 52 -4.36 -6.63 -0.97
C ILE A 52 -3.05 -7.04 -0.30
N LEU A 53 -1.91 -6.55 -0.79
CA LEU A 53 -0.61 -6.83 -0.18
C LEU A 53 -0.56 -6.33 1.26
N MET A 54 -1.10 -5.14 1.51
CA MET A 54 -1.15 -4.60 2.86
C MET A 54 -1.94 -5.52 3.80
N ARG A 55 -3.13 -5.93 3.38
CA ARG A 55 -3.96 -6.81 4.20
C ARG A 55 -3.31 -8.16 4.42
N GLU A 56 -2.68 -8.70 3.40
CA GLU A 56 -1.98 -9.98 3.43
C GLU A 56 -0.87 -9.98 4.48
N HIS A 57 -0.17 -8.86 4.64
CA HIS A 57 0.93 -8.70 5.57
C HIS A 57 0.54 -8.03 6.89
N GLY A 58 -0.75 -7.77 7.10
CA GLY A 58 -1.22 -7.14 8.31
C GLY A 58 -0.86 -5.67 8.45
N VAL A 59 -0.52 -5.01 7.34
CA VAL A 59 -0.22 -3.58 7.32
C VAL A 59 -1.51 -2.81 7.12
N ARG A 60 -1.78 -1.83 7.98
CA ARG A 60 -3.04 -1.10 7.99
C ARG A 60 -2.92 0.36 7.56
N ARG A 61 -1.72 0.93 7.59
CA ARG A 61 -1.49 2.34 7.31
C ARG A 61 -0.69 2.53 6.04
N ILE A 62 -1.10 3.49 5.23
CA ILE A 62 -0.35 3.89 4.04
C ILE A 62 -0.08 5.38 4.10
N CYS A 63 1.17 5.77 3.88
CA CYS A 63 1.54 7.17 3.82
C CYS A 63 1.47 7.61 2.36
N THR A 64 0.45 8.36 2.02
CA THR A 64 0.21 8.79 0.64
C THR A 64 -0.70 10.00 0.61
N ARG A 65 -0.62 10.76 -0.46
CA ARG A 65 -1.58 11.84 -0.74
C ARG A 65 -2.70 11.40 -1.68
N ASP A 66 -2.66 10.14 -2.11
CA ASP A 66 -3.67 9.60 -3.01
C ASP A 66 -4.94 9.25 -2.22
N THR A 67 -6.00 10.01 -2.46
CA THR A 67 -7.28 9.81 -1.77
C THR A 67 -8.03 8.57 -2.23
N ASP A 68 -7.63 7.95 -3.33
CA ASP A 68 -8.27 6.74 -3.81
C ASP A 68 -8.17 5.58 -2.81
N PHE A 69 -7.14 5.58 -1.96
CA PHE A 69 -7.00 4.57 -0.93
C PHE A 69 -8.08 4.64 0.15
N ASN A 70 -8.81 5.75 0.24
CA ASN A 70 -9.96 5.84 1.14
C ASN A 70 -11.12 4.96 0.71
N GLN A 71 -11.09 4.41 -0.51
CA GLN A 71 -12.07 3.44 -0.98
C GLN A 71 -11.95 2.08 -0.26
N PHE A 72 -10.84 1.85 0.41
CA PHE A 72 -10.58 0.60 1.12
C PHE A 72 -10.79 0.80 2.62
N PRO A 73 -11.89 0.29 3.20
CA PRO A 73 -12.22 0.54 4.62
C PRO A 73 -11.16 0.04 5.60
N PHE A 74 -10.40 -0.97 5.22
CA PHE A 74 -9.37 -1.56 6.07
C PHE A 74 -8.03 -0.85 5.98
N VAL A 75 -7.92 0.19 5.13
CA VAL A 75 -6.68 0.97 4.95
C VAL A 75 -6.84 2.33 5.62
N GLU A 76 -5.91 2.67 6.49
CA GLU A 76 -5.83 4.00 7.09
C GLU A 76 -4.85 4.84 6.28
N VAL A 77 -5.34 5.93 5.69
CA VAL A 77 -4.51 6.82 4.89
C VAL A 77 -3.91 7.90 5.78
N ILE A 78 -2.60 8.07 5.68
CA ILE A 78 -1.87 9.12 6.39
C ILE A 78 -1.27 10.05 5.35
N ASP A 79 -1.74 11.29 5.35
CA ASP A 79 -1.21 12.32 4.47
C ASP A 79 0.02 12.96 5.15
N PRO A 80 1.22 12.79 4.58
CA PRO A 80 2.43 13.28 5.22
C PRO A 80 2.47 14.80 5.39
N ILE A 81 1.75 15.54 4.56
CA ILE A 81 1.70 17.00 4.67
C ILE A 81 0.78 17.43 5.80
N ARG A 82 -0.33 16.73 6.03
CA ARG A 82 -1.24 17.03 7.13
C ARG A 82 -0.63 16.71 8.48
N ILE A 83 0.18 15.66 8.57
CA ILE A 83 0.86 15.31 9.81
C ILE A 83 1.75 16.45 10.27
N THR A 84 2.49 17.09 9.36
CA THR A 84 3.37 18.21 9.71
C THR A 84 2.60 19.43 10.17
N ARG A 85 1.35 19.60 9.74
CA ARG A 85 0.50 20.72 10.14
C ARG A 85 -0.17 20.52 11.48
N SER A 86 -0.28 19.29 11.93
CA SER A 86 -0.97 18.96 13.16
C SER A 86 -0.15 19.21 14.42
N ALA A 87 1.11 19.53 14.25
CA ALA A 87 2.04 19.71 15.36
C ALA A 87 1.89 21.12 16.05
#